data_0b8746c15bcd6a3389e5d3c6c9b36dec
#
_entry.id   0b8746c15bcd6a3389e5d3c6c9b36dec
#
_cell.length_a   1.000
_cell.length_b   1.000
_cell.length_c   1.000
_cell.angle_alpha   90.00
_cell.angle_beta   90.00
_cell.angle_gamma   90.00
#
_symmetry.space_group_name_H-M   'P 1'
#
loop_
_entity.id
_entity.type
_entity.pdbx_description
1 polymer ?
#
loop_
_entity_poly.entity_id
_entity_poly.type
_entity_poly.pdbx_seq_one_letter_code
_entity_poly.pdbx_strand_id
1 'polypeptide(L)'
;MGLPPLDRSTLWPFEGGEPGTFYYQRYAHPTGVAAERALGELDGGEALLFSSGAGASTAVVLALLEPGDTIAVAEGCYYGTTTLFRELERWGLKHVEFDQTQAPPDAAQLVWLEAPSNPFLTMPNFAAAAAYPAPVLVDATAATPVHVRPLEQGADLVLHSATKYLSGHSDVLLGAVIARDEDKVARLREFRSRSGIVAAPDAAWLLLRGLKTLELRVRRQTETAQDLAGRLEGHPRVERVRYAGFGGLMSFDVTGDAKEVETSTRLIVNATSLGGADSTMESRHRWEGDRVPKNLLRLSVGLEDVEALWADLERALA
;
A
#
# COMPACT_ATOMS: atom_id res chain seq x y z
N MET A 1 0.05 22.95 -14.21
CA MET A 1 -1.17 22.65 -14.97
C MET A 1 -2.25 22.27 -13.97
N GLY A 2 -3.51 22.73 -14.13
CA GLY A 2 -4.62 22.40 -13.22
C GLY A 2 -5.01 20.91 -13.29
N LEU A 3 -5.89 20.46 -12.38
CA LEU A 3 -6.51 19.15 -12.47
C LEU A 3 -7.47 19.13 -13.69
N PRO A 4 -7.64 17.97 -14.38
CA PRO A 4 -8.63 17.83 -15.42
C PRO A 4 -10.05 17.97 -14.83
N PRO A 5 -11.05 18.33 -15.64
CA PRO A 5 -12.44 18.23 -15.23
C PRO A 5 -12.78 16.82 -14.76
N LEU A 6 -13.63 16.72 -13.74
CA LEU A 6 -14.15 15.43 -13.29
C LEU A 6 -15.27 14.99 -14.24
N ASP A 7 -15.04 13.91 -14.98
CA ASP A 7 -16.04 13.29 -15.85
C ASP A 7 -16.62 12.04 -15.16
N ARG A 8 -17.92 12.06 -14.91
CA ARG A 8 -18.69 10.97 -14.29
C ARG A 8 -19.52 10.18 -15.30
N SER A 9 -19.32 10.43 -16.61
CA SER A 9 -20.05 9.72 -17.65
C SER A 9 -19.79 8.22 -17.57
N THR A 10 -20.85 7.43 -17.73
CA THR A 10 -20.75 5.95 -17.78
C THR A 10 -20.66 5.44 -19.21
N LEU A 11 -21.06 6.24 -20.18
CA LEU A 11 -21.02 5.93 -21.61
C LEU A 11 -20.71 7.18 -22.43
N TRP A 12 -20.12 6.96 -23.59
CA TRP A 12 -19.83 7.98 -24.61
C TRP A 12 -20.39 7.52 -25.94
N PRO A 13 -20.88 8.46 -26.80
CA PRO A 13 -21.40 8.13 -28.13
C PRO A 13 -20.34 7.47 -29.00
N PHE A 14 -20.77 6.59 -29.89
CA PHE A 14 -19.90 6.05 -30.94
C PHE A 14 -19.66 7.11 -32.00
N GLU A 15 -18.46 7.16 -32.56
CA GLU A 15 -18.05 8.04 -33.61
C GLU A 15 -18.10 7.28 -34.95
N GLY A 16 -18.97 7.75 -35.87
CA GLY A 16 -19.13 7.05 -37.15
C GLY A 16 -19.64 5.59 -37.07
N GLY A 17 -20.28 5.22 -35.95
CA GLY A 17 -20.79 3.87 -35.70
C GLY A 17 -19.79 2.93 -35.02
N GLU A 18 -18.56 3.41 -34.74
CA GLU A 18 -17.51 2.66 -34.08
C GLU A 18 -17.23 3.21 -32.66
N PRO A 19 -16.83 2.36 -31.69
CA PRO A 19 -16.44 2.83 -30.36
C PRO A 19 -15.17 3.68 -30.46
N GLY A 20 -15.24 4.89 -29.87
CA GLY A 20 -14.06 5.76 -29.71
C GLY A 20 -13.13 5.29 -28.57
N THR A 21 -12.16 6.12 -28.21
CA THR A 21 -11.23 5.86 -27.08
C THR A 21 -11.98 5.57 -25.79
N PHE A 22 -13.07 6.28 -25.55
CA PHE A 22 -13.99 6.04 -24.45
C PHE A 22 -15.37 5.70 -25.02
N TYR A 23 -15.97 4.63 -24.52
CA TYR A 23 -17.32 4.21 -24.90
C TYR A 23 -18.13 3.67 -23.72
N TYR A 24 -17.45 3.04 -22.75
CA TYR A 24 -18.09 2.56 -21.53
C TYR A 24 -17.12 2.57 -20.35
N GLN A 25 -17.53 3.22 -19.25
CA GLN A 25 -16.68 3.53 -18.08
C GLN A 25 -15.93 2.32 -17.51
N ARG A 26 -16.53 1.12 -17.52
CA ARG A 26 -15.91 -0.08 -17.00
C ARG A 26 -14.62 -0.46 -17.73
N TYR A 27 -14.46 -0.07 -18.99
CA TYR A 27 -13.22 -0.28 -19.74
C TYR A 27 -12.22 0.83 -19.52
N ALA A 28 -12.66 2.08 -19.69
CA ALA A 28 -11.84 3.27 -19.46
C ALA A 28 -12.73 4.51 -19.33
N HIS A 29 -12.21 5.54 -18.64
CA HIS A 29 -12.80 6.86 -18.58
C HIS A 29 -11.71 7.95 -18.47
N PRO A 30 -11.96 9.20 -18.95
CA PRO A 30 -10.92 10.25 -19.03
C PRO A 30 -10.20 10.52 -17.71
N THR A 31 -10.95 10.62 -16.60
CA THR A 31 -10.38 10.89 -15.28
C THR A 31 -9.50 9.74 -14.78
N GLY A 32 -9.91 8.48 -15.01
CA GLY A 32 -9.14 7.28 -14.64
C GLY A 32 -7.82 7.21 -15.41
N VAL A 33 -7.88 7.39 -16.73
CA VAL A 33 -6.68 7.39 -17.59
C VAL A 33 -5.69 8.49 -17.19
N ALA A 34 -6.20 9.69 -16.84
CA ALA A 34 -5.34 10.76 -16.35
C ALA A 34 -4.65 10.43 -15.02
N ALA A 35 -5.35 9.72 -14.11
CA ALA A 35 -4.79 9.30 -12.83
C ALA A 35 -3.79 8.15 -13.02
N GLU A 36 -4.10 7.16 -13.85
CA GLU A 36 -3.20 6.06 -14.24
C GLU A 36 -1.90 6.61 -14.82
N ARG A 37 -2.01 7.55 -15.76
CA ARG A 37 -0.82 8.19 -16.35
C ARG A 37 0.03 8.91 -15.30
N ALA A 38 -0.58 9.74 -14.44
CA ALA A 38 0.15 10.50 -13.42
C ALA A 38 0.87 9.57 -12.42
N LEU A 39 0.24 8.46 -12.02
CA LEU A 39 0.85 7.47 -11.14
C LEU A 39 1.94 6.67 -11.85
N GLY A 40 1.70 6.26 -13.09
CA GLY A 40 2.68 5.52 -13.90
C GLY A 40 3.97 6.32 -14.13
N GLU A 41 3.87 7.65 -14.34
CA GLU A 41 5.02 8.54 -14.43
C GLU A 41 5.84 8.60 -13.14
N LEU A 42 5.21 8.46 -11.96
CA LEU A 42 5.90 8.45 -10.66
C LEU A 42 6.65 7.12 -10.41
N ASP A 43 6.04 5.99 -10.73
CA ASP A 43 6.64 4.65 -10.50
C ASP A 43 7.48 4.14 -11.67
N GLY A 44 7.38 4.77 -12.84
CA GLY A 44 8.18 4.43 -14.03
C GLY A 44 7.65 3.23 -14.83
N GLY A 45 6.34 3.04 -14.88
CA GLY A 45 5.65 2.00 -15.64
C GLY A 45 4.24 2.42 -16.07
N GLU A 46 3.46 1.51 -16.61
CA GLU A 46 2.05 1.72 -16.89
C GLU A 46 1.21 1.33 -15.67
N ALA A 47 0.40 2.27 -15.16
CA ALA A 47 -0.46 2.06 -14.00
C ALA A 47 -1.88 1.68 -14.42
N LEU A 48 -2.51 0.80 -13.64
CA LEU A 48 -3.93 0.47 -13.69
C LEU A 48 -4.57 0.70 -12.33
N LEU A 49 -5.70 1.40 -12.30
CA LEU A 49 -6.46 1.64 -11.08
C LEU A 49 -7.55 0.60 -10.85
N PHE A 50 -7.75 0.24 -9.58
CA PHE A 50 -8.73 -0.73 -9.10
C PHE A 50 -9.55 -0.11 -7.96
N SER A 51 -10.71 -0.71 -7.66
CA SER A 51 -11.63 -0.19 -6.63
C SER A 51 -11.03 -0.13 -5.21
N SER A 52 -9.99 -0.91 -4.92
CA SER A 52 -9.27 -0.92 -3.64
C SER A 52 -7.91 -1.61 -3.77
N GLY A 53 -7.03 -1.46 -2.76
CA GLY A 53 -5.80 -2.25 -2.67
C GLY A 53 -6.06 -3.76 -2.69
N ALA A 54 -7.03 -4.23 -1.92
CA ALA A 54 -7.44 -5.65 -1.93
C ALA A 54 -7.97 -6.08 -3.30
N GLY A 55 -8.74 -5.22 -3.99
CA GLY A 55 -9.18 -5.45 -5.37
C GLY A 55 -8.01 -5.57 -6.36
N ALA A 56 -6.98 -4.73 -6.19
CA ALA A 56 -5.75 -4.81 -6.97
C ALA A 56 -5.00 -6.13 -6.71
N SER A 57 -4.86 -6.54 -5.44
CA SER A 57 -4.25 -7.82 -5.06
C SER A 57 -5.01 -9.01 -5.67
N THR A 58 -6.34 -9.00 -5.58
CA THR A 58 -7.20 -10.03 -6.18
C THR A 58 -7.02 -10.09 -7.69
N ALA A 59 -6.96 -8.93 -8.35
CA ALA A 59 -6.78 -8.85 -9.80
C ALA A 59 -5.42 -9.42 -10.24
N VAL A 60 -4.33 -9.11 -9.52
CA VAL A 60 -3.00 -9.67 -9.81
C VAL A 60 -3.03 -11.19 -9.74
N VAL A 61 -3.52 -11.74 -8.65
CA VAL A 61 -3.53 -13.20 -8.44
C VAL A 61 -4.38 -13.89 -9.50
N LEU A 62 -5.63 -13.46 -9.69
CA LEU A 62 -6.57 -14.14 -10.60
C LEU A 62 -6.33 -13.86 -12.09
N ALA A 63 -5.61 -12.79 -12.44
CA ALA A 63 -5.23 -12.51 -13.82
C ALA A 63 -3.92 -13.19 -14.23
N LEU A 64 -2.98 -13.38 -13.31
CA LEU A 64 -1.61 -13.79 -13.65
C LEU A 64 -1.28 -15.23 -13.26
N LEU A 65 -2.02 -15.85 -12.34
CA LEU A 65 -1.77 -17.19 -11.84
C LEU A 65 -2.86 -18.18 -12.25
N GLU A 66 -2.51 -19.47 -12.21
CA GLU A 66 -3.40 -20.58 -12.49
C GLU A 66 -3.63 -21.44 -11.23
N PRO A 67 -4.72 -22.23 -11.17
CA PRO A 67 -4.92 -23.19 -10.10
C PRO A 67 -3.75 -24.18 -10.01
N GLY A 68 -3.15 -24.30 -8.83
CA GLY A 68 -1.95 -25.11 -8.58
C GLY A 68 -0.70 -24.28 -8.34
N ASP A 69 -0.69 -23.02 -8.80
CA ASP A 69 0.44 -22.11 -8.60
C ASP A 69 0.66 -21.76 -7.13
N THR A 70 1.91 -21.47 -6.80
CA THR A 70 2.35 -21.10 -5.45
C THR A 70 2.84 -19.65 -5.42
N ILE A 71 2.36 -18.89 -4.44
CA ILE A 71 2.83 -17.54 -4.14
C ILE A 71 3.82 -17.62 -2.96
N ALA A 72 5.06 -17.16 -3.16
CA ALA A 72 5.97 -16.89 -2.05
C ALA A 72 5.67 -15.49 -1.51
N VAL A 73 5.17 -15.37 -0.30
CA VAL A 73 4.74 -14.10 0.30
C VAL A 73 5.63 -13.73 1.49
N ALA A 74 5.98 -12.46 1.59
CA ALA A 74 6.76 -11.94 2.71
C ALA A 74 6.09 -12.24 4.06
N GLU A 75 6.82 -12.86 4.98
CA GLU A 75 6.39 -13.02 6.37
C GLU A 75 6.20 -11.63 7.01
N GLY A 76 5.11 -11.49 7.78
CA GLY A 76 4.79 -10.22 8.41
C GLY A 76 4.38 -9.09 7.45
N CYS A 77 3.95 -9.42 6.23
CA CYS A 77 3.26 -8.48 5.35
C CYS A 77 1.84 -8.18 5.86
N TYR A 78 1.18 -7.21 5.25
CA TYR A 78 -0.19 -6.84 5.59
C TYR A 78 -1.11 -8.07 5.68
N TYR A 79 -1.73 -8.26 6.85
CA TYR A 79 -2.54 -9.45 7.14
C TYR A 79 -3.68 -9.69 6.15
N GLY A 80 -4.22 -8.62 5.54
CA GLY A 80 -5.27 -8.74 4.52
C GLY A 80 -4.81 -9.47 3.26
N THR A 81 -3.52 -9.37 2.91
CA THR A 81 -2.91 -10.09 1.79
C THR A 81 -2.85 -11.59 2.06
N THR A 82 -2.32 -12.00 3.22
CA THR A 82 -2.25 -13.42 3.59
C THR A 82 -3.64 -14.03 3.82
N THR A 83 -4.59 -13.23 4.33
CA THR A 83 -5.99 -13.66 4.46
C THR A 83 -6.62 -13.90 3.09
N LEU A 84 -6.40 -13.00 2.11
CA LEU A 84 -6.86 -13.20 0.74
C LEU A 84 -6.28 -14.49 0.14
N PHE A 85 -4.96 -14.73 0.28
CA PHE A 85 -4.34 -15.93 -0.28
C PHE A 85 -4.91 -17.21 0.35
N ARG A 86 -5.14 -17.22 1.65
CA ARG A 86 -5.79 -18.33 2.35
C ARG A 86 -7.22 -18.58 1.85
N GLU A 87 -7.99 -17.54 1.57
CA GLU A 87 -9.32 -17.67 0.95
C GLU A 87 -9.25 -18.24 -0.47
N LEU A 88 -8.19 -17.96 -1.22
CA LEU A 88 -8.01 -18.44 -2.59
C LEU A 88 -7.46 -19.89 -2.66
N GLU A 89 -7.04 -20.50 -1.55
CA GLU A 89 -6.65 -21.93 -1.50
C GLU A 89 -7.79 -22.84 -1.94
N ARG A 90 -9.05 -22.51 -1.64
CA ARG A 90 -10.22 -23.25 -2.13
C ARG A 90 -10.38 -23.25 -3.66
N TRP A 91 -9.67 -22.35 -4.35
CA TRP A 91 -9.61 -22.25 -5.81
C TRP A 91 -8.32 -22.86 -6.40
N GLY A 92 -7.55 -23.54 -5.53
CA GLY A 92 -6.36 -24.28 -5.92
C GLY A 92 -5.06 -23.50 -5.86
N LEU A 93 -5.07 -22.21 -5.49
CA LEU A 93 -3.84 -21.45 -5.27
C LEU A 93 -3.17 -21.92 -3.97
N LYS A 94 -1.84 -21.78 -3.92
CA LYS A 94 -1.02 -22.10 -2.74
C LYS A 94 -0.22 -20.87 -2.36
N HIS A 95 0.13 -20.75 -1.08
CA HIS A 95 1.09 -19.75 -0.64
C HIS A 95 2.03 -20.30 0.41
N VAL A 96 3.22 -19.73 0.46
CA VAL A 96 4.25 -20.01 1.47
C VAL A 96 4.82 -18.69 1.96
N GLU A 97 4.85 -18.51 3.28
CA GLU A 97 5.48 -17.34 3.89
C GLU A 97 6.99 -17.55 3.99
N PHE A 98 7.77 -16.49 3.76
CA PHE A 98 9.23 -16.52 3.86
C PHE A 98 9.79 -15.17 4.35
N ASP A 99 10.98 -15.21 4.94
CA ASP A 99 11.71 -14.00 5.32
C ASP A 99 12.18 -13.25 4.08
N GLN A 100 11.55 -12.11 3.78
CA GLN A 100 11.85 -11.30 2.58
C GLN A 100 13.25 -10.66 2.59
N THR A 101 14.01 -10.77 3.68
CA THR A 101 15.42 -10.36 3.71
C THR A 101 16.34 -11.43 3.09
N GLN A 102 15.81 -12.63 2.85
CA GLN A 102 16.48 -13.78 2.24
C GLN A 102 16.00 -13.96 0.78
N ALA A 103 16.59 -14.94 0.10
CA ALA A 103 16.12 -15.33 -1.23
C ALA A 103 14.74 -16.01 -1.14
N PRO A 104 13.86 -15.79 -2.15
CA PRO A 104 12.59 -16.49 -2.23
C PRO A 104 12.79 -18.03 -2.26
N PRO A 105 11.84 -18.81 -1.70
CA PRO A 105 11.89 -20.27 -1.74
C PRO A 105 11.66 -20.79 -3.17
N ASP A 106 12.25 -21.95 -3.49
CA ASP A 106 12.09 -22.61 -4.78
C ASP A 106 10.63 -22.91 -5.13
N ALA A 107 10.34 -22.98 -6.43
CA ALA A 107 9.05 -23.37 -7.02
C ALA A 107 7.88 -22.38 -6.85
N ALA A 108 8.11 -21.12 -6.46
CA ALA A 108 7.07 -20.09 -6.53
C ALA A 108 6.85 -19.58 -7.97
N GLN A 109 5.60 -19.34 -8.34
CA GLN A 109 5.20 -18.74 -9.61
C GLN A 109 5.00 -17.22 -9.50
N LEU A 110 4.89 -16.70 -8.28
CA LEU A 110 4.88 -15.27 -7.96
C LEU A 110 5.59 -15.06 -6.63
N VAL A 111 6.48 -14.08 -6.57
CA VAL A 111 7.07 -13.58 -5.32
C VAL A 111 6.34 -12.31 -4.94
N TRP A 112 5.80 -12.26 -3.71
CA TRP A 112 5.06 -11.12 -3.18
C TRP A 112 5.79 -10.53 -1.99
N LEU A 113 6.35 -9.34 -2.16
CA LEU A 113 7.09 -8.59 -1.14
C LEU A 113 6.30 -7.37 -0.67
N GLU A 114 6.66 -6.82 0.48
CA GLU A 114 6.11 -5.56 0.99
C GLU A 114 7.25 -4.65 1.47
N ALA A 115 7.27 -3.41 1.01
CA ALA A 115 8.34 -2.46 1.28
C ALA A 115 7.82 -1.15 1.92
N PRO A 116 8.09 -0.94 3.22
CA PRO A 116 8.44 -1.93 4.23
C PRO A 116 7.24 -2.80 4.62
N SER A 117 7.47 -3.97 5.25
CA SER A 117 6.42 -4.83 5.77
C SER A 117 5.63 -4.12 6.88
N ASN A 118 4.38 -4.51 7.08
CA ASN A 118 3.47 -3.89 8.03
C ASN A 118 2.84 -4.96 8.93
N PRO A 119 3.16 -5.00 10.25
CA PRO A 119 3.67 -3.88 11.04
C PRO A 119 5.17 -3.92 11.40
N PHE A 120 5.95 -4.86 10.87
CA PHE A 120 7.33 -5.09 11.33
C PHE A 120 8.39 -4.17 10.70
N LEU A 121 8.04 -3.44 9.66
CA LEU A 121 8.89 -2.45 8.96
C LEU A 121 10.19 -3.05 8.37
N THR A 122 10.19 -4.34 8.02
CA THR A 122 11.30 -5.02 7.39
C THR A 122 11.35 -4.68 5.90
N MET A 123 12.54 -4.36 5.40
CA MET A 123 12.75 -4.11 3.97
C MET A 123 13.11 -5.41 3.22
N PRO A 124 12.60 -5.61 2.00
CA PRO A 124 12.95 -6.77 1.20
C PRO A 124 14.38 -6.71 0.65
N ASN A 125 14.97 -7.89 0.43
CA ASN A 125 16.20 -8.03 -0.35
C ASN A 125 15.85 -8.01 -1.85
N PHE A 126 15.78 -6.81 -2.43
CA PHE A 126 15.45 -6.63 -3.84
C PHE A 126 16.39 -7.38 -4.79
N ALA A 127 17.69 -7.41 -4.48
CA ALA A 127 18.66 -8.09 -5.34
C ALA A 127 18.44 -9.60 -5.39
N ALA A 128 18.14 -10.22 -4.24
CA ALA A 128 17.84 -11.65 -4.17
C ALA A 128 16.52 -11.97 -4.88
N ALA A 129 15.50 -11.12 -4.72
CA ALA A 129 14.21 -11.29 -5.38
C ALA A 129 14.32 -11.11 -6.90
N ALA A 130 15.02 -10.08 -7.38
CA ALA A 130 15.22 -9.83 -8.82
C ALA A 130 16.01 -10.92 -9.54
N ALA A 131 16.83 -11.69 -8.81
CA ALA A 131 17.53 -12.85 -9.36
C ALA A 131 16.65 -14.12 -9.47
N TYR A 132 15.45 -14.08 -8.90
CA TYR A 132 14.53 -15.22 -8.92
C TYR A 132 13.80 -15.31 -10.28
N PRO A 133 13.56 -16.54 -10.83
CA PRO A 133 13.03 -16.68 -12.18
C PRO A 133 11.55 -16.36 -12.36
N ALA A 134 10.77 -16.33 -11.27
CA ALA A 134 9.36 -15.96 -11.34
C ALA A 134 9.15 -14.44 -11.18
N PRO A 135 8.01 -13.89 -11.66
CA PRO A 135 7.68 -12.49 -11.45
C PRO A 135 7.71 -12.07 -9.99
N VAL A 136 8.21 -10.86 -9.74
CA VAL A 136 8.29 -10.24 -8.42
C VAL A 136 7.30 -9.07 -8.36
N LEU A 137 6.36 -9.13 -7.42
CA LEU A 137 5.49 -8.02 -7.05
C LEU A 137 5.96 -7.43 -5.72
N VAL A 138 5.99 -6.11 -5.66
CA VAL A 138 6.27 -5.38 -4.42
C VAL A 138 5.08 -4.49 -4.07
N ASP A 139 4.46 -4.73 -2.92
CA ASP A 139 3.55 -3.76 -2.32
C ASP A 139 4.37 -2.63 -1.70
N ALA A 140 4.41 -1.49 -2.38
CA ALA A 140 5.15 -0.30 -1.97
C ALA A 140 4.24 0.77 -1.33
N THR A 141 3.09 0.35 -0.79
CA THR A 141 2.09 1.25 -0.20
C THR A 141 2.68 2.16 0.87
N ALA A 142 3.52 1.63 1.77
CA ALA A 142 4.09 2.40 2.86
C ALA A 142 5.32 3.23 2.44
N ALA A 143 6.11 2.74 1.48
CA ALA A 143 7.27 3.48 0.95
C ALA A 143 6.87 4.62 0.01
N THR A 144 5.82 4.44 -0.78
CA THR A 144 5.46 5.34 -1.89
C THR A 144 6.57 5.47 -2.95
N PRO A 145 6.28 5.96 -4.17
CA PRO A 145 7.31 6.26 -5.17
C PRO A 145 8.33 7.34 -4.74
N VAL A 146 8.05 8.04 -3.64
CA VAL A 146 8.96 9.06 -3.10
C VAL A 146 10.22 8.45 -2.50
N HIS A 147 10.10 7.28 -1.86
CA HIS A 147 11.23 6.62 -1.19
C HIS A 147 11.72 5.37 -1.92
N VAL A 148 10.81 4.58 -2.49
CA VAL A 148 11.18 3.32 -3.16
C VAL A 148 10.45 3.20 -4.49
N ARG A 149 11.21 2.90 -5.54
CA ARG A 149 10.71 2.57 -6.89
C ARG A 149 11.08 1.14 -7.24
N PRO A 150 10.24 0.16 -6.92
CA PRO A 150 10.59 -1.24 -7.05
C PRO A 150 10.91 -1.67 -8.49
N LEU A 151 10.27 -1.08 -9.52
CA LEU A 151 10.58 -1.37 -10.93
C LEU A 151 12.03 -0.99 -11.31
N GLU A 152 12.66 -0.04 -10.62
CA GLU A 152 14.06 0.32 -10.81
C GLU A 152 15.00 -0.66 -10.10
N GLN A 153 14.46 -1.49 -9.19
CA GLN A 153 15.19 -2.47 -8.39
C GLN A 153 14.93 -3.92 -8.86
N GLY A 154 14.32 -4.08 -10.03
CA GLY A 154 14.13 -5.37 -10.67
C GLY A 154 12.79 -6.06 -10.35
N ALA A 155 11.84 -5.38 -9.71
CA ALA A 155 10.47 -5.90 -9.59
C ALA A 155 9.76 -5.85 -10.96
N ASP A 156 8.86 -6.80 -11.20
CA ASP A 156 7.98 -6.84 -12.38
C ASP A 156 6.72 -6.00 -12.19
N LEU A 157 6.20 -6.00 -10.96
CA LEU A 157 4.96 -5.32 -10.60
C LEU A 157 5.13 -4.52 -9.30
N VAL A 158 4.49 -3.37 -9.26
CA VAL A 158 4.32 -2.58 -8.04
C VAL A 158 2.85 -2.51 -7.71
N LEU A 159 2.51 -2.76 -6.46
CA LEU A 159 1.16 -2.57 -5.95
C LEU A 159 1.14 -1.40 -4.97
N HIS A 160 0.08 -0.60 -5.03
CA HIS A 160 -0.24 0.39 -4.01
C HIS A 160 -1.69 0.29 -3.58
N SER A 161 -1.93 0.30 -2.28
CA SER A 161 -3.19 0.81 -1.75
C SER A 161 -3.17 2.33 -1.88
N ALA A 162 -3.69 2.86 -2.99
CA ALA A 162 -3.74 4.30 -3.23
C ALA A 162 -4.63 5.05 -2.22
N THR A 163 -5.43 4.33 -1.44
CA THR A 163 -6.15 4.76 -0.23
C THR A 163 -5.25 5.47 0.79
N LYS A 164 -3.96 5.10 0.82
CA LYS A 164 -2.98 5.50 1.83
C LYS A 164 -2.29 6.81 1.44
N TYR A 165 -0.99 6.87 1.52
CA TYR A 165 -0.18 8.06 1.21
C TYR A 165 -0.49 8.71 -0.14
N LEU A 166 -0.80 7.93 -1.19
CA LEU A 166 -1.01 8.49 -2.52
C LEU A 166 -2.17 9.48 -2.55
N SER A 167 -3.32 9.15 -1.97
CA SER A 167 -4.43 10.09 -1.76
C SER A 167 -4.19 10.96 -0.52
N GLY A 168 -3.83 10.37 0.62
CA GLY A 168 -3.32 11.02 1.81
C GLY A 168 -4.33 11.82 2.65
N HIS A 169 -5.63 11.71 2.39
CA HIS A 169 -6.67 12.54 3.05
C HIS A 169 -7.80 11.70 3.67
N SER A 170 -7.63 10.37 3.76
CA SER A 170 -8.61 9.45 4.36
C SER A 170 -10.01 9.48 3.71
N ASP A 171 -10.11 9.93 2.47
CA ASP A 171 -11.35 10.16 1.72
C ASP A 171 -11.46 9.33 0.42
N VAL A 172 -10.47 8.46 0.14
CA VAL A 172 -10.40 7.64 -1.07
C VAL A 172 -10.20 6.17 -0.71
N LEU A 173 -10.98 5.29 -1.32
CA LEU A 173 -10.72 3.86 -1.39
C LEU A 173 -10.28 3.51 -2.81
N LEU A 174 -9.02 3.12 -3.00
CA LEU A 174 -8.46 2.87 -4.32
C LEU A 174 -7.23 1.96 -4.25
N GLY A 175 -7.02 1.14 -5.28
CA GLY A 175 -5.80 0.36 -5.49
C GLY A 175 -5.16 0.68 -6.82
N ALA A 176 -3.87 0.38 -6.95
CA ALA A 176 -3.15 0.49 -8.21
C ALA A 176 -2.16 -0.65 -8.38
N VAL A 177 -1.96 -1.07 -9.64
CA VAL A 177 -0.85 -1.95 -10.03
C VAL A 177 -0.12 -1.26 -11.18
N ILE A 178 1.20 -1.26 -11.10
CA ILE A 178 2.08 -0.66 -12.11
C ILE A 178 3.04 -1.74 -12.62
N ALA A 179 3.24 -1.80 -13.93
CA ALA A 179 4.18 -2.71 -14.58
C ALA A 179 4.76 -2.10 -15.85
N ARG A 180 5.88 -2.68 -16.33
CA ARG A 180 6.48 -2.33 -17.63
C ARG A 180 6.16 -3.36 -18.72
N ASP A 181 5.82 -4.57 -18.32
CA ASP A 181 5.48 -5.68 -19.21
C ASP A 181 4.06 -5.48 -19.78
N GLU A 182 3.98 -5.24 -21.08
CA GLU A 182 2.73 -4.94 -21.78
C GLU A 182 1.73 -6.11 -21.74
N ASP A 183 2.20 -7.37 -21.74
CA ASP A 183 1.33 -8.55 -21.66
C ASP A 183 0.69 -8.66 -20.27
N LYS A 184 1.47 -8.44 -19.19
CA LYS A 184 0.92 -8.40 -17.83
C LYS A 184 -0.09 -7.28 -17.66
N VAL A 185 0.21 -6.09 -18.18
CA VAL A 185 -0.71 -4.94 -18.16
C VAL A 185 -2.00 -5.25 -18.92
N ALA A 186 -1.90 -5.84 -20.11
CA ALA A 186 -3.07 -6.22 -20.92
C ALA A 186 -3.96 -7.23 -20.20
N ARG A 187 -3.39 -8.29 -19.60
CA ARG A 187 -4.11 -9.30 -18.83
C ARG A 187 -4.82 -8.67 -17.62
N LEU A 188 -4.14 -7.81 -16.88
CA LEU A 188 -4.72 -7.10 -15.73
C LEU A 188 -5.85 -6.16 -16.14
N ARG A 189 -5.69 -5.42 -17.24
CA ARG A 189 -6.72 -4.53 -17.78
C ARG A 189 -7.96 -5.30 -18.21
N GLU A 190 -7.78 -6.41 -18.90
CA GLU A 190 -8.88 -7.29 -19.33
C GLU A 190 -9.61 -7.87 -18.12
N PHE A 191 -8.87 -8.43 -17.16
CA PHE A 191 -9.45 -8.98 -15.93
C PHE A 191 -10.23 -7.91 -15.15
N ARG A 192 -9.65 -6.71 -14.94
CA ARG A 192 -10.31 -5.57 -14.29
C ARG A 192 -11.65 -5.26 -14.94
N SER A 193 -11.66 -5.18 -16.27
CA SER A 193 -12.87 -4.81 -17.01
C SER A 193 -13.94 -5.89 -16.95
N ARG A 194 -13.55 -7.17 -16.95
CA ARG A 194 -14.49 -8.32 -16.89
C ARG A 194 -15.02 -8.55 -15.47
N SER A 195 -14.15 -8.44 -14.47
CA SER A 195 -14.53 -8.64 -13.06
C SER A 195 -15.30 -7.45 -12.47
N GLY A 196 -15.20 -6.26 -13.09
CA GLY A 196 -15.83 -5.04 -12.58
C GLY A 196 -15.09 -4.39 -11.39
N ILE A 197 -13.85 -4.80 -11.09
CA ILE A 197 -13.01 -4.22 -10.02
C ILE A 197 -12.43 -2.88 -10.50
N VAL A 198 -13.29 -1.96 -10.92
CA VAL A 198 -12.92 -0.68 -11.54
C VAL A 198 -12.92 0.47 -10.53
N ALA A 199 -12.05 1.45 -10.77
CA ALA A 199 -12.02 2.69 -9.99
C ALA A 199 -13.17 3.61 -10.39
N ALA A 200 -13.80 4.25 -9.40
CA ALA A 200 -14.78 5.30 -9.65
C ALA A 200 -14.09 6.61 -10.08
N PRO A 201 -14.71 7.44 -10.97
CA PRO A 201 -14.11 8.70 -11.41
C PRO A 201 -13.78 9.67 -10.27
N ASP A 202 -14.64 9.74 -9.26
CA ASP A 202 -14.42 10.61 -8.09
C ASP A 202 -13.15 10.18 -7.31
N ALA A 203 -12.96 8.88 -7.08
CA ALA A 203 -11.77 8.36 -6.41
C ALA A 203 -10.49 8.62 -7.25
N ALA A 204 -10.56 8.43 -8.56
CA ALA A 204 -9.44 8.73 -9.46
C ALA A 204 -9.10 10.23 -9.48
N TRP A 205 -10.10 11.10 -9.43
CA TRP A 205 -9.90 12.55 -9.38
C TRP A 205 -9.28 13.00 -8.05
N LEU A 206 -9.76 12.46 -6.92
CA LEU A 206 -9.19 12.73 -5.60
C LEU A 206 -7.75 12.21 -5.49
N LEU A 207 -7.44 11.05 -6.09
CA LEU A 207 -6.07 10.59 -6.21
C LEU A 207 -5.20 11.61 -6.95
N LEU A 208 -5.63 12.09 -8.13
CA LEU A 208 -4.90 13.13 -8.88
C LEU A 208 -4.63 14.37 -8.03
N ARG A 209 -5.60 14.78 -7.21
CA ARG A 209 -5.44 15.90 -6.27
C ARG A 209 -4.41 15.56 -5.19
N GLY A 210 -4.48 14.38 -4.60
CA GLY A 210 -3.54 13.90 -3.57
C GLY A 210 -2.10 13.83 -4.05
N LEU A 211 -1.89 13.34 -5.29
CA LEU A 211 -0.56 13.23 -5.90
C LEU A 211 0.15 14.60 -6.05
N LYS A 212 -0.59 15.71 -6.16
CA LYS A 212 0.00 17.06 -6.24
C LYS A 212 0.81 17.47 -4.99
N THR A 213 0.51 16.88 -3.86
CA THR A 213 1.18 17.18 -2.58
C THR A 213 1.88 15.96 -1.99
N LEU A 214 1.95 14.86 -2.73
CA LEU A 214 2.49 13.59 -2.21
C LEU A 214 3.90 13.76 -1.64
N GLU A 215 4.82 14.29 -2.43
CA GLU A 215 6.21 14.47 -2.02
C GLU A 215 6.34 15.36 -0.79
N LEU A 216 5.63 16.50 -0.77
CA LEU A 216 5.64 17.42 0.36
C LEU A 216 5.14 16.74 1.65
N ARG A 217 4.01 16.01 1.56
CA ARG A 217 3.44 15.32 2.72
C ARG A 217 4.36 14.20 3.21
N VAL A 218 4.83 13.36 2.32
CA VAL A 218 5.67 12.20 2.67
C VAL A 218 7.01 12.66 3.26
N ARG A 219 7.64 13.70 2.72
CA ARG A 219 8.87 14.27 3.30
C ARG A 219 8.63 14.82 4.71
N ARG A 220 7.57 15.60 4.91
CA ARG A 220 7.22 16.12 6.24
C ARG A 220 6.92 14.99 7.22
N GLN A 221 6.14 13.98 6.82
CA GLN A 221 5.86 12.80 7.65
C GLN A 221 7.13 12.03 8.00
N THR A 222 8.09 11.93 7.07
CA THR A 222 9.39 11.30 7.31
C THR A 222 10.19 12.04 8.37
N GLU A 223 10.32 13.36 8.25
CA GLU A 223 11.04 14.20 9.20
C GLU A 223 10.46 14.07 10.61
N THR A 224 9.15 14.17 10.74
CA THR A 224 8.44 14.02 12.01
C THR A 224 8.60 12.61 12.59
N ALA A 225 8.48 11.57 11.74
CA ALA A 225 8.62 10.19 12.18
C ALA A 225 10.03 9.84 12.64
N GLN A 226 11.07 10.37 11.98
CA GLN A 226 12.47 10.21 12.41
C GLN A 226 12.72 10.81 13.78
N ASP A 227 12.22 12.01 14.04
CA ASP A 227 12.32 12.66 15.35
C ASP A 227 11.61 11.85 16.44
N LEU A 228 10.34 11.47 16.20
CA LEU A 228 9.55 10.68 17.16
C LEU A 228 10.20 9.30 17.42
N ALA A 229 10.72 8.63 16.39
CA ALA A 229 11.40 7.34 16.55
C ALA A 229 12.62 7.46 17.48
N GLY A 230 13.44 8.48 17.29
CA GLY A 230 14.60 8.74 18.16
C GLY A 230 14.22 9.04 19.63
N ARG A 231 13.13 9.78 19.85
CA ARG A 231 12.62 10.05 21.22
C ARG A 231 12.03 8.78 21.87
N LEU A 232 11.31 7.97 21.10
CA LEU A 232 10.74 6.70 21.58
C LEU A 232 11.81 5.68 21.93
N GLU A 233 12.93 5.59 21.18
CA GLU A 233 14.06 4.71 21.51
C GLU A 233 14.67 4.98 22.89
N GLY A 234 14.64 6.22 23.35
CA GLY A 234 15.10 6.63 24.67
C GLY A 234 14.07 6.56 25.79
N HIS A 235 12.81 6.24 25.48
CA HIS A 235 11.72 6.33 26.44
C HIS A 235 11.64 5.08 27.35
N PRO A 236 11.55 5.23 28.70
CA PRO A 236 11.60 4.10 29.64
C PRO A 236 10.41 3.11 29.53
N ARG A 237 9.31 3.54 28.91
CA ARG A 237 8.12 2.70 28.65
C ARG A 237 8.10 2.06 27.27
N VAL A 238 9.19 2.18 26.49
CA VAL A 238 9.33 1.61 25.15
C VAL A 238 10.47 0.58 25.16
N GLU A 239 10.15 -0.65 24.78
CA GLU A 239 11.11 -1.76 24.75
C GLU A 239 11.85 -1.84 23.41
N ARG A 240 11.17 -1.49 22.32
CA ARG A 240 11.69 -1.61 20.97
C ARG A 240 10.98 -0.65 20.02
N VAL A 241 11.74 0.01 19.16
CA VAL A 241 11.21 0.79 18.02
C VAL A 241 11.56 0.07 16.72
N ARG A 242 10.61 0.05 15.78
CA ARG A 242 10.81 -0.42 14.40
C ARG A 242 10.48 0.74 13.48
N TYR A 243 11.45 1.13 12.69
CA TYR A 243 11.31 2.21 11.71
C TYR A 243 12.23 1.93 10.52
N ALA A 244 11.72 2.07 9.30
CA ALA A 244 12.50 1.81 8.09
C ALA A 244 13.51 2.92 7.74
N GLY A 245 13.56 4.01 8.53
CA GLY A 245 14.41 5.18 8.27
C GLY A 245 13.78 6.18 7.30
N PHE A 246 12.57 5.93 6.83
CA PHE A 246 11.81 6.82 5.94
C PHE A 246 10.29 6.60 6.09
N GLY A 247 9.51 7.52 5.50
CA GLY A 247 8.05 7.49 5.57
C GLY A 247 7.51 7.82 6.95
N GLY A 248 6.20 7.86 7.07
CA GLY A 248 5.50 8.19 8.32
C GLY A 248 5.04 6.97 9.12
N LEU A 249 5.42 5.74 8.75
CA LEU A 249 4.97 4.52 9.43
C LEU A 249 6.07 3.98 10.34
N MET A 250 5.72 3.73 11.60
CA MET A 250 6.59 3.06 12.57
C MET A 250 5.78 2.14 13.48
N SER A 251 6.46 1.25 14.18
CA SER A 251 5.87 0.43 15.25
C SER A 251 6.81 0.40 16.45
N PHE A 252 6.24 0.29 17.65
CA PHE A 252 7.01 0.18 18.86
C PHE A 252 6.30 -0.72 19.88
N ASP A 253 7.09 -1.42 20.68
CA ASP A 253 6.60 -2.27 21.76
C ASP A 253 6.64 -1.49 23.08
N VAL A 254 5.53 -1.43 23.78
CA VAL A 254 5.44 -0.73 25.06
C VAL A 254 5.57 -1.70 26.24
N THR A 255 6.09 -1.19 27.38
CA THR A 255 5.98 -1.91 28.65
C THR A 255 4.56 -1.74 29.19
N GLY A 256 3.81 -2.83 29.32
CA GLY A 256 2.43 -2.81 29.80
C GLY A 256 1.37 -3.00 28.71
N ASP A 257 0.20 -2.41 28.92
CA ASP A 257 -0.94 -2.61 28.02
C ASP A 257 -0.95 -1.60 26.87
N ALA A 258 -0.74 -2.08 25.66
CA ALA A 258 -0.81 -1.26 24.44
C ALA A 258 -2.17 -0.57 24.28
N LYS A 259 -3.25 -1.21 24.73
CA LYS A 259 -4.60 -0.64 24.66
C LYS A 259 -4.77 0.60 25.52
N GLU A 260 -4.17 0.62 26.70
CA GLU A 260 -4.18 1.82 27.55
C GLU A 260 -3.49 2.99 26.85
N VAL A 261 -2.36 2.76 26.23
CA VAL A 261 -1.60 3.78 25.50
C VAL A 261 -2.41 4.29 24.30
N GLU A 262 -2.89 3.40 23.42
CA GLU A 262 -3.61 3.82 22.20
C GLU A 262 -4.92 4.58 22.47
N THR A 263 -5.56 4.31 23.61
CA THR A 263 -6.82 4.98 24.00
C THR A 263 -6.62 6.24 24.85
N SER A 264 -5.39 6.50 25.30
CA SER A 264 -5.04 7.67 26.10
C SER A 264 -4.60 8.87 25.27
N THR A 265 -4.29 8.69 23.99
CA THR A 265 -3.96 9.80 23.07
C THR A 265 -5.16 10.71 22.83
N ARG A 266 -4.90 11.99 22.56
CA ARG A 266 -5.92 13.03 22.33
C ARG A 266 -5.80 13.69 20.97
N LEU A 267 -4.58 13.83 20.47
CA LEU A 267 -4.27 14.36 19.15
C LEU A 267 -4.15 13.22 18.14
N ILE A 268 -3.43 12.16 18.51
CA ILE A 268 -3.29 10.96 17.71
C ILE A 268 -4.59 10.16 17.78
N VAL A 269 -5.22 9.93 16.64
CA VAL A 269 -6.51 9.23 16.56
C VAL A 269 -6.33 7.72 16.72
N ASN A 270 -7.04 7.10 17.68
CA ASN A 270 -7.08 5.63 17.76
C ASN A 270 -7.94 5.08 16.61
N ALA A 271 -7.31 4.77 15.51
CA ALA A 271 -7.97 4.27 14.29
C ALA A 271 -7.02 3.41 13.47
N THR A 272 -7.61 2.56 12.63
CA THR A 272 -6.86 1.81 11.60
C THR A 272 -6.48 2.71 10.43
N SER A 273 -5.74 2.16 9.47
CA SER A 273 -5.21 2.82 8.28
C SER A 273 -3.83 3.43 8.52
N LEU A 274 -3.32 4.14 7.51
CA LEU A 274 -2.01 4.81 7.54
C LEU A 274 -1.89 5.83 6.40
N GLY A 275 -0.90 6.72 6.50
CA GLY A 275 -0.52 7.62 5.42
C GLY A 275 -1.46 8.79 5.19
N GLY A 276 -2.38 9.06 6.12
CA GLY A 276 -3.24 10.25 6.12
C GLY A 276 -2.50 11.52 6.57
N ALA A 277 -3.17 12.65 6.45
CA ALA A 277 -2.71 13.94 6.99
C ALA A 277 -2.77 13.96 8.53
N ASP A 278 -3.68 13.18 9.11
CA ASP A 278 -3.84 13.03 10.56
C ASP A 278 -3.09 11.80 11.05
N SER A 279 -2.46 11.91 12.23
CA SER A 279 -1.78 10.79 12.88
C SER A 279 -2.76 9.78 13.45
N THR A 280 -2.49 8.50 13.23
CA THR A 280 -3.29 7.39 13.77
C THR A 280 -2.42 6.37 14.48
N MET A 281 -2.94 5.75 15.55
CA MET A 281 -2.26 4.70 16.28
C MET A 281 -3.22 3.56 16.65
N GLU A 282 -2.75 2.33 16.48
CA GLU A 282 -3.50 1.13 16.87
C GLU A 282 -2.61 -0.03 17.29
N SER A 283 -3.11 -0.88 18.19
CA SER A 283 -2.55 -2.20 18.45
C SER A 283 -2.90 -3.15 17.30
N ARG A 284 -1.87 -3.78 16.73
CA ARG A 284 -2.05 -4.72 15.61
C ARG A 284 -2.48 -6.11 16.09
N HIS A 285 -2.23 -6.46 17.33
CA HIS A 285 -2.62 -7.76 17.91
C HIS A 285 -4.13 -8.05 17.79
N ARG A 286 -4.99 -7.02 17.84
CA ARG A 286 -6.46 -7.21 17.68
C ARG A 286 -6.86 -7.81 16.33
N TRP A 287 -6.04 -7.63 15.28
CA TRP A 287 -6.30 -8.11 13.92
C TRP A 287 -5.50 -9.35 13.56
N GLU A 288 -4.31 -9.48 14.11
CA GLU A 288 -3.30 -10.45 13.71
C GLU A 288 -3.05 -11.54 14.77
N GLY A 289 -3.62 -11.39 15.96
CA GLY A 289 -3.46 -12.35 17.05
C GLY A 289 -1.98 -12.56 17.41
N ASP A 290 -1.62 -13.79 17.73
CA ASP A 290 -0.28 -14.16 18.19
C ASP A 290 0.83 -14.01 17.13
N ARG A 291 0.49 -13.62 15.89
CA ARG A 291 1.46 -13.25 14.85
C ARG A 291 2.19 -11.94 15.17
N VAL A 292 1.62 -11.12 16.04
CA VAL A 292 2.15 -9.80 16.43
C VAL A 292 2.20 -9.71 17.96
N PRO A 293 3.28 -9.15 18.54
CA PRO A 293 3.36 -8.93 19.98
C PRO A 293 2.14 -8.17 20.53
N LYS A 294 1.65 -8.59 21.72
CA LYS A 294 0.47 -7.97 22.35
C LYS A 294 0.66 -6.50 22.68
N ASN A 295 1.90 -6.13 22.97
CA ASN A 295 2.32 -4.79 23.35
C ASN A 295 2.81 -3.94 22.16
N LEU A 296 2.65 -4.42 20.92
CA LEU A 296 3.03 -3.67 19.73
C LEU A 296 1.95 -2.66 19.35
N LEU A 297 2.37 -1.41 19.25
CA LEU A 297 1.62 -0.30 18.66
C LEU A 297 2.18 0.07 17.30
N ARG A 298 1.30 0.31 16.33
CA ARG A 298 1.66 0.87 15.04
C ARG A 298 1.19 2.32 14.99
N LEU A 299 2.13 3.24 14.75
CA LEU A 299 1.88 4.67 14.59
C LEU A 299 2.06 5.05 13.12
N SER A 300 1.05 5.69 12.55
CA SER A 300 1.13 6.41 11.28
C SER A 300 1.15 7.90 11.55
N VAL A 301 2.29 8.52 11.32
CA VAL A 301 2.52 9.94 11.56
C VAL A 301 1.87 10.78 10.46
N GLY A 302 1.10 11.79 10.85
CA GLY A 302 0.46 12.77 9.98
C GLY A 302 1.33 14.01 9.74
N LEU A 303 0.67 15.17 9.66
CA LEU A 303 1.30 16.46 9.34
C LEU A 303 1.28 17.44 10.51
N GLU A 304 0.84 17.01 11.67
CA GLU A 304 0.76 17.80 12.89
C GLU A 304 2.15 18.27 13.34
N ASP A 305 2.17 19.22 14.25
CA ASP A 305 3.41 19.68 14.87
C ASP A 305 4.08 18.57 15.68
N VAL A 306 5.39 18.38 15.50
CA VAL A 306 6.13 17.28 16.14
C VAL A 306 6.13 17.35 17.65
N GLU A 307 6.20 18.57 18.23
CA GLU A 307 6.18 18.74 19.68
C GLU A 307 4.79 18.47 20.26
N ALA A 308 3.74 18.80 19.53
CA ALA A 308 2.38 18.45 19.91
C ALA A 308 2.14 16.93 19.87
N LEU A 309 2.64 16.24 18.86
CA LEU A 309 2.59 14.77 18.78
C LEU A 309 3.39 14.11 19.90
N TRP A 310 4.60 14.62 20.18
CA TRP A 310 5.43 14.10 21.26
C TRP A 310 4.76 14.27 22.61
N ALA A 311 4.24 15.46 22.92
CA ALA A 311 3.54 15.71 24.18
C ALA A 311 2.32 14.79 24.37
N ASP A 312 1.63 14.43 23.28
CA ASP A 312 0.51 13.50 23.32
C ASP A 312 0.97 12.06 23.59
N LEU A 313 2.05 11.62 22.92
CA LEU A 313 2.67 10.29 23.15
C LEU A 313 3.25 10.16 24.55
N GLU A 314 4.04 11.13 25.00
CA GLU A 314 4.67 11.14 26.33
C GLU A 314 3.62 11.06 27.45
N ARG A 315 2.52 11.81 27.31
CA ARG A 315 1.40 11.74 28.24
C ARG A 315 0.70 10.37 28.21
N ALA A 316 0.54 9.77 27.02
CA ALA A 316 -0.11 8.46 26.89
C ALA A 316 0.79 7.31 27.40
N LEU A 317 2.11 7.50 27.37
CA LEU A 317 3.11 6.57 27.88
C LEU A 317 3.39 6.74 29.39
N ALA A 318 2.94 7.81 30.05
CA ALA A 318 3.14 8.02 31.46
C ALA A 318 2.36 7.00 32.29
#